data_d42891031b42a8597eeed37592dca560
#
_entry.id   d42891031b42a8597eeed37592dca560
#
_cell.length_a   1.000
_cell.length_b   1.000
_cell.length_c   1.000
_cell.angle_alpha   90.00
_cell.angle_beta   90.00
_cell.angle_gamma   90.00
#
_symmetry.space_group_name_H-M   'P 1'
#
loop_
_entity.id
_entity.type
_entity.pdbx_description
1 polymer ?
#
loop_
_entity_poly.entity_id
_entity_poly.type
_entity_poly.pdbx_seq_one_letter_code
_entity_poly.pdbx_strand_id
1 'polypeptide(L)'
;MKKQVKIAIGAVIVLGFAGLVATRMMKPQEEMQTKGLPAVTLTTATEGSIEQTTALMGTVQPSDTYYITPKVAGELVEIYVQNGQSVEEGAPIPQIDNQKQIDAAKSQMEAANASVQAASQQAATAQDAVNRMTPLYESGDISVQSYNQTANSAKAAASQVDAAKAQAASAKLNYETQVEFATVTAPAAGVVQNQNMTLHGMVSQSSQLCVITGTGAKVVKFNVTEDVLQNLTLGQTVTVEKNGSSYSGTVTKLTKLVDPQSGLFPVEATLSGADALSDGSSTKLSLVAAKADHALLVPVDAVYYSGGNPYVYTYENGLVKRVFITTGISDDQYYEVTDGLDGTEQIVNSWTDDIYDGAEVRIVDANGQTTEDASTGAETEETHAAD
;
A
#
# COMPACT_ATOMS: atom_id res chain seq x y z
N MET A 1 -58.55 -31.10 -88.45
CA MET A 1 -58.42 -31.03 -86.96
C MET A 1 -57.05 -30.61 -86.38
N LYS A 2 -55.93 -30.45 -87.13
CA LYS A 2 -54.59 -30.13 -86.60
C LYS A 2 -54.27 -28.60 -86.52
N LYS A 3 -55.05 -27.71 -87.11
CA LYS A 3 -54.76 -26.24 -87.05
C LYS A 3 -55.45 -25.54 -85.86
N GLN A 4 -56.61 -26.00 -85.44
CA GLN A 4 -57.32 -25.39 -84.28
C GLN A 4 -56.73 -25.73 -82.95
N VAL A 5 -56.12 -26.89 -82.80
CA VAL A 5 -55.41 -27.30 -81.53
C VAL A 5 -54.17 -26.50 -81.31
N LYS A 6 -53.45 -26.09 -82.34
CA LYS A 6 -52.25 -25.23 -82.22
C LYS A 6 -52.58 -23.81 -81.77
N ILE A 7 -53.77 -23.25 -82.21
CA ILE A 7 -54.22 -21.89 -81.81
C ILE A 7 -54.69 -21.92 -80.37
N ALA A 8 -55.37 -22.98 -79.93
CA ALA A 8 -55.81 -23.12 -78.54
C ALA A 8 -54.62 -23.26 -77.55
N ILE A 9 -53.55 -23.99 -77.93
CA ILE A 9 -52.37 -24.12 -77.08
C ILE A 9 -51.59 -22.76 -77.05
N GLY A 10 -51.52 -22.02 -78.14
CA GLY A 10 -50.88 -20.70 -78.15
C GLY A 10 -51.62 -19.66 -77.28
N ALA A 11 -52.99 -19.71 -77.26
CA ALA A 11 -53.79 -18.82 -76.43
C ALA A 11 -53.63 -19.11 -74.91
N VAL A 12 -53.53 -20.38 -74.54
CA VAL A 12 -53.31 -20.76 -73.15
C VAL A 12 -51.91 -20.37 -72.66
N ILE A 13 -50.87 -20.43 -73.50
CA ILE A 13 -49.50 -20.04 -73.15
C ILE A 13 -49.42 -18.52 -73.02
N VAL A 14 -50.13 -17.74 -73.90
CA VAL A 14 -50.16 -16.22 -73.81
C VAL A 14 -50.95 -15.80 -72.57
N LEU A 15 -52.06 -16.42 -72.25
CA LEU A 15 -52.84 -16.13 -71.00
C LEU A 15 -52.07 -16.56 -69.77
N GLY A 16 -51.33 -17.66 -69.75
CA GLY A 16 -50.47 -18.10 -68.68
C GLY A 16 -49.29 -17.12 -68.46
N PHE A 17 -48.69 -16.61 -69.53
CA PHE A 17 -47.61 -15.63 -69.47
C PHE A 17 -48.14 -14.24 -69.05
N ALA A 18 -49.31 -13.81 -69.48
CA ALA A 18 -49.94 -12.58 -69.03
C ALA A 18 -50.35 -12.66 -67.49
N GLY A 19 -50.80 -13.86 -67.02
CA GLY A 19 -51.06 -14.08 -65.61
C GLY A 19 -49.79 -14.04 -64.77
N LEU A 20 -48.68 -14.62 -65.27
CA LEU A 20 -47.39 -14.61 -64.59
C LEU A 20 -46.72 -13.21 -64.54
N VAL A 21 -46.95 -12.38 -65.59
CA VAL A 21 -46.48 -11.00 -65.57
C VAL A 21 -47.36 -10.13 -64.68
N ALA A 22 -48.68 -10.36 -64.64
CA ALA A 22 -49.58 -9.67 -63.75
C ALA A 22 -49.31 -9.95 -62.25
N THR A 23 -49.00 -11.23 -61.90
CA THR A 23 -48.63 -11.60 -60.54
C THR A 23 -47.20 -11.12 -60.16
N ARG A 24 -46.34 -10.85 -61.12
CA ARG A 24 -45.00 -10.30 -60.86
C ARG A 24 -45.03 -8.76 -60.80
N MET A 25 -46.03 -8.08 -61.40
CA MET A 25 -46.26 -6.65 -61.27
C MET A 25 -47.11 -6.30 -60.02
N MET A 26 -47.82 -7.26 -59.42
CA MET A 26 -48.49 -7.14 -58.14
C MET A 26 -47.63 -7.70 -57.00
N LYS A 27 -46.33 -7.52 -57.00
CA LYS A 27 -45.62 -7.53 -55.73
C LYS A 27 -46.15 -6.33 -54.96
N PRO A 28 -46.64 -6.52 -53.70
CA PRO A 28 -46.86 -5.40 -52.83
C PRO A 28 -45.56 -4.61 -52.81
N GLN A 29 -45.62 -3.33 -53.07
CA GLN A 29 -44.57 -2.38 -52.70
C GLN A 29 -44.27 -2.76 -51.26
N GLU A 30 -43.04 -3.25 -51.00
CA GLU A 30 -42.56 -3.31 -49.63
C GLU A 30 -42.86 -1.92 -49.10
N GLU A 31 -43.82 -1.86 -48.15
CA GLU A 31 -43.95 -0.71 -47.29
C GLU A 31 -42.54 -0.39 -46.87
N MET A 32 -41.97 0.73 -47.37
CA MET A 32 -40.89 1.36 -46.65
C MET A 32 -41.45 1.53 -45.23
N GLN A 33 -41.07 0.59 -44.35
CA GLN A 33 -41.25 0.85 -42.92
C GLN A 33 -40.64 2.21 -42.74
N THR A 34 -41.47 3.20 -42.53
CA THR A 34 -41.04 4.48 -41.96
C THR A 34 -40.37 4.08 -40.64
N LYS A 35 -39.04 3.97 -40.69
CA LYS A 35 -38.21 3.71 -39.50
C LYS A 35 -38.60 4.83 -38.56
N GLY A 36 -39.42 4.53 -37.54
CA GLY A 36 -39.82 5.54 -36.59
C GLY A 36 -38.58 6.24 -36.06
N LEU A 37 -38.68 7.51 -35.71
CA LEU A 37 -37.57 8.26 -35.14
C LEU A 37 -36.87 7.43 -34.07
N PRO A 38 -35.53 7.37 -34.02
CA PRO A 38 -34.81 6.65 -32.98
C PRO A 38 -35.28 7.09 -31.60
N ALA A 39 -35.64 6.13 -30.77
CA ALA A 39 -36.08 6.39 -29.41
C ALA A 39 -34.85 6.52 -28.51
N VAL A 40 -34.74 7.61 -27.77
CA VAL A 40 -33.62 7.89 -26.88
C VAL A 40 -34.07 8.27 -25.50
N THR A 41 -33.30 7.89 -24.52
CA THR A 41 -33.42 8.38 -23.13
C THR A 41 -32.47 9.55 -22.93
N LEU A 42 -32.90 10.53 -22.17
CA LEU A 42 -32.05 11.68 -21.84
C LEU A 42 -31.62 11.64 -20.39
N THR A 43 -30.43 12.16 -20.17
CA THR A 43 -29.85 12.42 -18.84
C THR A 43 -29.21 13.79 -18.84
N THR A 44 -28.88 14.31 -17.68
CA THR A 44 -28.05 15.51 -17.54
C THR A 44 -26.75 15.14 -16.86
N ALA A 45 -25.69 15.83 -17.18
CA ALA A 45 -24.45 15.72 -16.40
C ALA A 45 -24.72 16.16 -14.95
N THR A 46 -24.14 15.51 -13.99
CA THR A 46 -24.31 15.79 -12.56
C THR A 46 -22.97 16.11 -11.92
N GLU A 47 -22.94 17.13 -11.07
CA GLU A 47 -21.77 17.37 -10.24
C GLU A 47 -21.69 16.35 -9.13
N GLY A 48 -20.50 15.75 -8.97
CA GLY A 48 -20.28 14.71 -7.95
C GLY A 48 -18.79 14.46 -7.67
N SER A 49 -18.54 13.53 -6.78
CA SER A 49 -17.20 13.01 -6.54
C SER A 49 -17.07 11.66 -7.25
N ILE A 50 -15.94 11.46 -7.92
CA ILE A 50 -15.61 10.21 -8.60
C ILE A 50 -14.24 9.72 -8.13
N GLU A 51 -14.12 8.41 -7.92
CA GLU A 51 -12.90 7.77 -7.46
C GLU A 51 -12.51 6.64 -8.42
N GLN A 52 -11.31 6.73 -8.95
CA GLN A 52 -10.75 5.65 -9.75
C GLN A 52 -9.97 4.70 -8.83
N THR A 53 -10.44 3.47 -8.72
CA THR A 53 -9.76 2.42 -7.98
C THR A 53 -8.82 1.63 -8.88
N THR A 54 -7.67 1.26 -8.35
CA THR A 54 -6.74 0.35 -9.01
C THR A 54 -6.52 -0.90 -8.18
N ALA A 55 -6.43 -2.05 -8.87
CA ALA A 55 -6.14 -3.33 -8.25
C ALA A 55 -4.67 -3.68 -8.45
N LEU A 56 -3.98 -3.99 -7.38
CA LEU A 56 -2.56 -4.32 -7.35
C LEU A 56 -2.34 -5.65 -6.61
N MET A 57 -1.14 -6.20 -6.77
CA MET A 57 -0.70 -7.35 -5.99
C MET A 57 0.26 -6.88 -4.91
N GLY A 58 0.04 -7.37 -3.68
CA GLY A 58 0.92 -7.11 -2.55
C GLY A 58 1.34 -8.41 -1.87
N THR A 59 2.37 -8.32 -1.06
CA THR A 59 2.86 -9.43 -0.24
C THR A 59 2.69 -9.08 1.23
N VAL A 60 2.03 -9.96 1.97
CA VAL A 60 1.88 -9.83 3.43
C VAL A 60 3.21 -10.13 4.11
N GLN A 61 3.61 -9.26 5.02
CA GLN A 61 4.81 -9.45 5.84
C GLN A 61 4.48 -9.11 7.30
N PRO A 62 5.23 -9.63 8.27
CA PRO A 62 5.15 -9.15 9.64
C PRO A 62 5.64 -7.70 9.69
N SER A 63 5.13 -6.89 10.63
CA SER A 63 5.61 -5.51 10.84
C SER A 63 7.09 -5.47 11.17
N ASP A 64 7.53 -6.42 11.96
CA ASP A 64 8.88 -6.49 12.47
C ASP A 64 9.49 -7.87 12.22
N THR A 65 10.75 -7.86 11.80
CA THR A 65 11.53 -9.08 11.59
C THR A 65 12.91 -8.89 12.14
N TYR A 66 13.31 -9.75 13.07
CA TYR A 66 14.60 -9.71 13.74
C TYR A 66 15.43 -10.92 13.32
N TYR A 67 16.58 -10.66 12.70
CA TYR A 67 17.56 -11.68 12.36
C TYR A 67 18.48 -11.88 13.56
N ILE A 68 18.45 -13.04 14.17
CA ILE A 68 19.21 -13.34 15.39
C ILE A 68 20.57 -13.92 14.99
N THR A 69 21.63 -13.21 15.38
CA THR A 69 23.02 -13.61 15.20
C THR A 69 23.74 -13.58 16.53
N PRO A 70 24.71 -14.49 16.78
CA PRO A 70 25.47 -14.47 18.02
C PRO A 70 26.49 -13.32 18.04
N LYS A 71 26.77 -12.78 19.22
CA LYS A 71 27.79 -11.74 19.42
C LYS A 71 29.20 -12.33 19.61
N VAL A 72 29.29 -13.62 19.92
CA VAL A 72 30.54 -14.37 20.11
C VAL A 72 30.53 -15.66 19.30
N ALA A 73 31.70 -16.15 18.94
CA ALA A 73 31.87 -17.46 18.34
C ALA A 73 32.03 -18.53 19.41
N GLY A 74 31.45 -19.70 19.18
CA GLY A 74 31.56 -20.82 20.09
C GLY A 74 30.71 -22.01 19.66
N GLU A 75 30.66 -23.04 20.50
CA GLU A 75 29.81 -24.23 20.35
C GLU A 75 28.43 -23.96 20.98
N LEU A 76 27.36 -24.43 20.35
CA LEU A 76 26.02 -24.38 20.94
C LEU A 76 25.84 -25.50 21.97
N VAL A 77 25.75 -25.13 23.23
CA VAL A 77 25.60 -26.10 24.36
C VAL A 77 24.15 -26.36 24.72
N GLU A 78 23.27 -25.41 24.47
CA GLU A 78 21.85 -25.53 24.71
C GLU A 78 21.02 -24.70 23.74
N ILE A 79 19.84 -25.22 23.36
CA ILE A 79 18.90 -24.55 22.49
C ILE A 79 17.54 -24.55 23.16
N TYR A 80 17.01 -23.37 23.49
CA TYR A 80 15.80 -23.21 24.31
C TYR A 80 14.53 -23.05 23.46
N VAL A 81 14.65 -22.85 22.14
CA VAL A 81 13.53 -22.50 21.26
C VAL A 81 13.42 -23.44 20.05
N GLN A 82 12.20 -23.57 19.54
CA GLN A 82 11.87 -24.35 18.35
C GLN A 82 11.15 -23.48 17.30
N ASN A 83 11.16 -23.91 16.04
CA ASN A 83 10.38 -23.26 14.99
C ASN A 83 8.90 -23.23 15.35
N GLY A 84 8.27 -22.05 15.17
CA GLY A 84 6.87 -21.81 15.49
C GLY A 84 6.59 -21.50 16.96
N GLN A 85 7.60 -21.54 17.84
CA GLN A 85 7.44 -21.19 19.25
C GLN A 85 7.34 -19.69 19.44
N SER A 86 6.38 -19.23 20.26
CA SER A 86 6.30 -17.84 20.70
C SER A 86 7.31 -17.58 21.80
N VAL A 87 8.00 -16.46 21.75
CA VAL A 87 8.98 -15.99 22.72
C VAL A 87 8.67 -14.56 23.14
N GLU A 88 9.00 -14.24 24.39
CA GLU A 88 8.94 -12.87 24.92
C GLU A 88 10.28 -12.16 24.74
N GLU A 89 10.28 -10.84 24.86
CA GLU A 89 11.51 -10.03 24.89
C GLU A 89 12.42 -10.50 26.03
N GLY A 90 13.72 -10.68 25.74
CA GLY A 90 14.71 -11.19 26.70
C GLY A 90 14.72 -12.71 26.88
N ALA A 91 13.81 -13.46 26.27
CA ALA A 91 13.80 -14.92 26.34
C ALA A 91 15.10 -15.52 25.78
N PRO A 92 15.72 -16.52 26.42
CA PRO A 92 16.92 -17.17 25.91
C PRO A 92 16.61 -17.97 24.65
N ILE A 93 17.52 -17.90 23.65
CA ILE A 93 17.39 -18.60 22.36
C ILE A 93 18.39 -19.77 22.32
N PRO A 94 19.69 -19.57 22.20
CA PRO A 94 20.67 -20.59 22.55
C PRO A 94 21.66 -20.12 23.64
N GLN A 95 22.35 -21.05 24.20
CA GLN A 95 23.57 -20.84 24.99
C GLN A 95 24.79 -21.24 24.16
N ILE A 96 25.82 -20.41 24.21
CA ILE A 96 27.07 -20.58 23.47
C ILE A 96 28.18 -20.83 24.50
N ASP A 97 28.99 -21.84 24.29
CA ASP A 97 30.21 -22.04 25.07
C ASP A 97 31.30 -21.05 24.64
N ASN A 98 31.44 -20.00 25.42
CA ASN A 98 32.54 -19.04 25.36
C ASN A 98 33.31 -19.02 26.71
N GLN A 99 33.31 -20.15 27.49
CA GLN A 99 33.87 -20.22 28.80
C GLN A 99 35.34 -19.78 28.87
N LYS A 100 36.12 -20.08 27.84
CA LYS A 100 37.55 -19.65 27.78
C LYS A 100 37.67 -18.12 27.75
N GLN A 101 36.80 -17.42 27.02
CA GLN A 101 36.77 -15.96 26.94
C GLN A 101 36.30 -15.36 28.29
N ILE A 102 35.30 -15.97 28.92
CA ILE A 102 34.82 -15.59 30.27
C ILE A 102 35.93 -15.73 31.27
N ASP A 103 36.65 -16.88 31.34
CA ASP A 103 37.75 -17.13 32.27
C ASP A 103 38.93 -16.17 32.05
N ALA A 104 39.25 -15.86 30.82
CA ALA A 104 40.27 -14.87 30.48
C ALA A 104 39.89 -13.46 30.95
N ALA A 105 38.66 -13.03 30.70
CA ALA A 105 38.14 -11.73 31.12
C ALA A 105 38.05 -11.64 32.67
N LYS A 106 37.66 -12.74 33.34
CA LYS A 106 37.62 -12.84 34.78
C LYS A 106 39.04 -12.69 35.41
N SER A 107 40.02 -13.40 34.87
CA SER A 107 41.40 -13.27 35.30
C SER A 107 41.95 -11.86 35.14
N GLN A 108 41.58 -11.18 34.06
CA GLN A 108 41.97 -9.77 33.82
C GLN A 108 41.30 -8.82 34.82
N MET A 109 40.02 -9.04 35.15
CA MET A 109 39.29 -8.28 36.18
C MET A 109 39.91 -8.48 37.57
N GLU A 110 40.25 -9.71 37.93
CA GLU A 110 40.90 -10.04 39.21
C GLU A 110 42.29 -9.35 39.31
N ALA A 111 43.09 -9.37 38.27
CA ALA A 111 44.38 -8.68 38.21
C ALA A 111 44.24 -7.15 38.37
N ALA A 112 43.24 -6.55 37.69
CA ALA A 112 42.94 -5.14 37.83
C ALA A 112 42.48 -4.76 39.25
N ASN A 113 41.65 -5.60 39.90
CA ASN A 113 41.24 -5.40 41.29
C ASN A 113 42.43 -5.51 42.27
N ALA A 114 43.39 -6.44 42.05
CA ALA A 114 44.62 -6.50 42.83
C ALA A 114 45.44 -5.22 42.67
N SER A 115 45.51 -4.64 41.48
CA SER A 115 46.18 -3.34 41.22
C SER A 115 45.52 -2.19 42.00
N VAL A 116 44.20 -2.15 42.08
CA VAL A 116 43.45 -1.16 42.90
C VAL A 116 43.85 -1.34 44.38
N GLN A 117 43.92 -2.56 44.89
CA GLN A 117 44.26 -2.83 46.27
C GLN A 117 45.71 -2.35 46.57
N ALA A 118 46.68 -2.64 45.68
CA ALA A 118 48.04 -2.19 45.81
C ALA A 118 48.18 -0.64 45.81
N ALA A 119 47.52 0.02 44.86
CA ALA A 119 47.48 1.48 44.75
C ALA A 119 46.82 2.11 45.98
N SER A 120 45.75 1.50 46.52
CA SER A 120 45.04 1.99 47.69
C SER A 120 45.93 1.90 48.96
N GLN A 121 46.72 0.83 49.11
CA GLN A 121 47.66 0.71 50.21
C GLN A 121 48.78 1.75 50.12
N GLN A 122 49.28 1.98 48.94
CA GLN A 122 50.32 3.03 48.69
C GLN A 122 49.74 4.43 49.00
N ALA A 123 48.55 4.73 48.57
CA ALA A 123 47.87 6.00 48.87
C ALA A 123 47.60 6.18 50.36
N ALA A 124 47.16 5.13 51.07
CA ALA A 124 46.99 5.15 52.50
C ALA A 124 48.32 5.46 53.25
N THR A 125 49.42 4.80 52.85
CA THR A 125 50.74 5.08 53.40
C THR A 125 51.22 6.51 53.15
N ALA A 126 50.97 7.03 51.94
CA ALA A 126 51.33 8.41 51.59
C ALA A 126 50.45 9.42 52.38
N GLN A 127 49.16 9.15 52.56
CA GLN A 127 48.26 10.00 53.35
C GLN A 127 48.61 9.98 54.84
N ASP A 128 49.02 8.83 55.42
CA ASP A 128 49.54 8.74 56.77
C ASP A 128 50.82 9.55 56.99
N ALA A 129 51.69 9.63 55.97
CA ALA A 129 52.87 10.53 56.00
C ALA A 129 52.44 12.03 56.08
N VAL A 130 51.43 12.44 55.30
CA VAL A 130 50.89 13.78 55.40
C VAL A 130 50.28 14.05 56.77
N ASN A 131 49.44 13.13 57.27
CA ASN A 131 48.82 13.27 58.61
C ASN A 131 49.86 13.41 59.74
N ARG A 132 51.00 12.75 59.66
CA ARG A 132 52.11 12.92 60.60
C ARG A 132 52.88 14.23 60.44
N MET A 133 53.00 14.76 59.21
CA MET A 133 53.72 15.99 58.94
C MET A 133 52.85 17.27 59.16
N THR A 134 51.54 17.17 59.13
CA THR A 134 50.66 18.33 59.33
C THR A 134 50.88 19.01 60.66
N PRO A 135 50.92 18.35 61.86
CA PRO A 135 51.15 19.03 63.12
C PRO A 135 52.58 19.59 63.26
N LEU A 136 53.60 18.99 62.61
CA LEU A 136 54.94 19.50 62.57
C LEU A 136 55.11 20.75 61.70
N TYR A 137 54.34 20.85 60.67
CA TYR A 137 54.22 22.02 59.84
C TYR A 137 53.52 23.17 60.58
N GLU A 138 52.43 22.90 61.28
CA GLU A 138 51.67 23.85 62.09
C GLU A 138 52.46 24.39 63.24
N SER A 139 53.40 23.59 63.85
CA SER A 139 54.30 24.03 64.89
C SER A 139 55.52 24.81 64.34
N GLY A 140 55.75 24.79 63.04
CA GLY A 140 56.92 25.45 62.40
C GLY A 140 58.18 24.61 62.38
N ASP A 141 58.11 23.33 62.77
CA ASP A 141 59.26 22.40 62.87
C ASP A 141 59.77 21.89 61.53
N ILE A 142 58.96 22.00 60.46
CA ILE A 142 59.37 21.62 59.09
C ILE A 142 59.10 22.75 58.10
N SER A 143 59.85 22.74 56.99
CA SER A 143 59.69 23.73 55.91
C SER A 143 58.42 23.50 55.11
N VAL A 144 57.85 24.61 54.57
CA VAL A 144 56.72 24.59 53.59
C VAL A 144 57.03 23.64 52.40
N GLN A 145 58.27 23.66 51.94
CA GLN A 145 58.72 22.84 50.84
C GLN A 145 58.61 21.33 51.14
N SER A 146 59.05 20.88 52.34
CA SER A 146 58.96 19.49 52.77
C SER A 146 57.51 19.03 52.93
N TYR A 147 56.66 19.86 53.53
CA TYR A 147 55.24 19.57 53.63
C TYR A 147 54.56 19.45 52.24
N ASN A 148 54.80 20.43 51.35
CA ASN A 148 54.23 20.39 50.02
C ASN A 148 54.69 19.20 49.19
N GLN A 149 55.96 18.77 49.32
CA GLN A 149 56.45 17.58 48.65
C GLN A 149 55.73 16.30 49.11
N THR A 150 55.47 16.17 50.41
CA THR A 150 54.75 15.01 50.96
C THR A 150 53.25 15.05 50.55
N ALA A 151 52.62 16.23 50.62
CA ALA A 151 51.27 16.40 50.14
C ALA A 151 51.06 16.10 48.66
N ASN A 152 52.01 16.55 47.81
CA ASN A 152 52.01 16.24 46.39
C ASN A 152 52.19 14.74 46.13
N SER A 153 53.04 14.06 46.91
CA SER A 153 53.22 12.62 46.80
C SER A 153 51.93 11.86 47.17
N ALA A 154 51.23 12.27 48.20
CA ALA A 154 49.93 11.71 48.56
C ALA A 154 48.86 11.93 47.52
N LYS A 155 48.83 13.15 46.92
CA LYS A 155 47.91 13.45 45.84
C LYS A 155 48.24 12.63 44.60
N ALA A 156 49.49 12.43 44.24
CA ALA A 156 49.91 11.54 43.16
C ALA A 156 49.49 10.10 43.38
N ALA A 157 49.68 9.57 44.65
CA ALA A 157 49.23 8.24 45.01
C ALA A 157 47.69 8.09 44.95
N ALA A 158 46.92 9.11 45.37
CA ALA A 158 45.49 9.13 45.22
C ALA A 158 45.04 9.07 43.75
N SER A 159 45.68 9.87 42.88
CA SER A 159 45.44 9.83 41.44
C SER A 159 45.73 8.45 40.82
N GLN A 160 46.75 7.74 41.37
CA GLN A 160 47.08 6.38 40.93
C GLN A 160 45.94 5.39 41.33
N VAL A 161 45.31 5.57 42.49
CA VAL A 161 44.12 4.79 42.87
C VAL A 161 42.98 5.00 41.89
N ASP A 162 42.72 6.27 41.49
CA ASP A 162 41.65 6.56 40.58
C ASP A 162 41.90 5.96 39.18
N ALA A 163 43.14 6.01 38.73
CA ALA A 163 43.55 5.35 37.46
C ALA A 163 43.35 3.83 37.54
N ALA A 164 43.76 3.18 38.65
CA ALA A 164 43.62 1.74 38.86
C ALA A 164 42.13 1.34 38.96
N LYS A 165 41.26 2.15 39.62
CA LYS A 165 39.81 1.94 39.66
C LYS A 165 39.17 2.03 38.25
N ALA A 166 39.58 2.98 37.44
CA ALA A 166 39.08 3.09 36.06
C ALA A 166 39.45 1.85 35.24
N GLN A 167 40.66 1.34 35.42
CA GLN A 167 41.10 0.10 34.77
C GLN A 167 40.29 -1.11 35.24
N ALA A 168 40.04 -1.23 36.54
CA ALA A 168 39.25 -2.31 37.10
C ALA A 168 37.79 -2.25 36.63
N ALA A 169 37.20 -1.07 36.56
CA ALA A 169 35.87 -0.88 36.00
C ALA A 169 35.78 -1.33 34.55
N SER A 170 36.75 -0.98 33.70
CA SER A 170 36.85 -1.43 32.33
C SER A 170 36.98 -2.96 32.21
N ALA A 171 37.82 -3.58 33.03
CA ALA A 171 38.01 -5.04 33.05
C ALA A 171 36.76 -5.75 33.53
N LYS A 172 36.03 -5.19 34.50
CA LYS A 172 34.74 -5.71 34.99
C LYS A 172 33.68 -5.66 33.89
N LEU A 173 33.56 -4.55 33.20
CA LEU A 173 32.61 -4.41 32.07
C LEU A 173 32.91 -5.44 30.99
N ASN A 174 34.18 -5.66 30.65
CA ASN A 174 34.54 -6.70 29.69
C ASN A 174 34.11 -8.10 30.15
N TYR A 175 34.33 -8.45 31.42
CA TYR A 175 33.88 -9.73 31.99
C TYR A 175 32.35 -9.87 31.90
N GLU A 176 31.61 -8.87 32.33
CA GLU A 176 30.15 -8.86 32.30
C GLU A 176 29.62 -9.02 30.86
N THR A 177 30.24 -8.34 29.90
CA THR A 177 29.93 -8.46 28.47
C THR A 177 30.16 -9.87 27.93
N GLN A 178 31.27 -10.54 28.30
CA GLN A 178 31.52 -11.92 27.87
C GLN A 178 30.48 -12.91 28.47
N VAL A 179 30.05 -12.69 29.70
CA VAL A 179 28.99 -13.49 30.35
C VAL A 179 27.65 -13.25 29.65
N GLU A 180 27.28 -11.99 29.38
CA GLU A 180 26.06 -11.67 28.69
C GLU A 180 26.00 -12.31 27.27
N PHE A 181 27.12 -12.29 26.56
CA PHE A 181 27.17 -12.83 25.20
C PHE A 181 27.12 -14.36 25.12
N ALA A 182 27.31 -15.05 26.23
CA ALA A 182 27.14 -16.51 26.30
C ALA A 182 25.72 -16.96 26.03
N THR A 183 24.72 -16.13 26.37
CA THR A 183 23.30 -16.41 26.09
C THR A 183 22.76 -15.40 25.10
N VAL A 184 22.30 -15.89 23.95
CA VAL A 184 21.62 -15.04 22.98
C VAL A 184 20.16 -14.94 23.37
N THR A 185 19.66 -13.71 23.46
CA THR A 185 18.28 -13.43 23.87
C THR A 185 17.45 -12.81 22.73
N ALA A 186 16.13 -12.96 22.80
CA ALA A 186 15.19 -12.35 21.90
C ALA A 186 15.16 -10.81 22.08
N PRO A 187 15.33 -10.00 21.03
CA PRO A 187 15.30 -8.54 21.14
C PRO A 187 13.88 -7.97 21.28
N ALA A 188 12.85 -8.76 20.97
CA ALA A 188 11.44 -8.42 21.09
C ALA A 188 10.59 -9.69 21.16
N ALA A 189 9.35 -9.56 21.61
CA ALA A 189 8.37 -10.63 21.58
C ALA A 189 7.99 -10.99 20.12
N GLY A 190 7.85 -12.29 19.85
CA GLY A 190 7.52 -12.76 18.49
C GLY A 190 7.48 -14.27 18.37
N VAL A 191 7.40 -14.75 17.14
CA VAL A 191 7.41 -16.17 16.81
C VAL A 191 8.73 -16.53 16.13
N VAL A 192 9.38 -17.58 16.61
CA VAL A 192 10.65 -18.08 16.05
C VAL A 192 10.40 -18.75 14.70
N GLN A 193 11.13 -18.31 13.69
CA GLN A 193 11.10 -18.83 12.32
C GLN A 193 12.52 -19.18 11.87
N ASN A 194 12.63 -20.11 10.91
CA ASN A 194 13.91 -20.48 10.28
C ASN A 194 15.02 -20.77 11.31
N GLN A 195 14.70 -21.52 12.39
CA GLN A 195 15.69 -21.95 13.34
C GLN A 195 16.69 -22.89 12.64
N ASN A 196 17.94 -22.46 12.55
CA ASN A 196 19.01 -23.15 11.84
C ASN A 196 20.16 -23.53 12.80
N MET A 197 19.80 -23.90 14.04
CA MET A 197 20.71 -24.26 15.10
C MET A 197 20.76 -25.78 15.27
N THR A 198 21.97 -26.31 15.46
CA THR A 198 22.21 -27.70 15.78
C THR A 198 23.01 -27.77 17.08
N LEU A 199 22.55 -28.58 18.05
CA LEU A 199 23.26 -28.79 19.30
C LEU A 199 24.69 -29.29 18.97
N HIS A 200 25.69 -28.77 19.69
CA HIS A 200 27.11 -28.97 19.46
C HIS A 200 27.64 -28.41 18.12
N GLY A 201 26.83 -27.64 17.39
CA GLY A 201 27.28 -26.93 16.20
C GLY A 201 28.12 -25.71 16.55
N MET A 202 29.15 -25.45 15.74
CA MET A 202 29.97 -24.23 15.86
C MET A 202 29.26 -23.07 15.20
N VAL A 203 29.17 -21.95 15.89
CA VAL A 203 28.62 -20.70 15.39
C VAL A 203 29.62 -19.56 15.42
N SER A 204 29.44 -18.61 14.54
CA SER A 204 30.26 -17.39 14.43
C SER A 204 29.34 -16.16 14.39
N GLN A 205 29.89 -14.97 14.54
CA GLN A 205 29.12 -13.71 14.50
C GLN A 205 28.36 -13.49 13.18
N SER A 206 28.74 -14.17 12.10
CA SER A 206 28.03 -14.14 10.81
C SER A 206 26.96 -15.22 10.65
N SER A 207 26.85 -16.15 11.61
CA SER A 207 25.86 -17.24 11.59
C SER A 207 24.48 -16.68 11.93
N GLN A 208 23.50 -16.86 11.05
CA GLN A 208 22.11 -16.59 11.37
C GLN A 208 21.53 -17.78 12.15
N LEU A 209 21.12 -17.57 13.38
CA LEU A 209 20.61 -18.61 14.27
C LEU A 209 19.14 -18.91 14.03
N CYS A 210 18.34 -17.86 14.00
CA CYS A 210 16.92 -17.90 13.69
C CYS A 210 16.42 -16.52 13.25
N VAL A 211 15.15 -16.45 12.91
CA VAL A 211 14.43 -15.21 12.65
C VAL A 211 13.29 -15.13 13.67
N ILE A 212 13.09 -13.98 14.28
CA ILE A 212 11.91 -13.72 15.11
C ILE A 212 11.01 -12.77 14.34
N THR A 213 9.77 -13.19 14.06
CA THR A 213 8.74 -12.36 13.46
C THR A 213 7.83 -11.83 14.55
N GLY A 214 7.66 -10.51 14.59
CA GLY A 214 6.77 -9.86 15.55
C GLY A 214 5.33 -10.36 15.40
N THR A 215 4.61 -10.44 16.51
CA THR A 215 3.17 -10.77 16.56
C THR A 215 2.29 -9.53 16.44
N GLY A 216 2.87 -8.39 16.10
CA GLY A 216 2.16 -7.14 15.85
C GLY A 216 1.32 -7.14 14.58
N ALA A 217 0.75 -6.00 14.26
CA ALA A 217 -0.03 -5.82 13.05
C ALA A 217 0.78 -6.24 11.81
N LYS A 218 0.15 -6.96 10.88
CA LYS A 218 0.78 -7.33 9.61
C LYS A 218 0.82 -6.13 8.67
N VAL A 219 1.80 -6.11 7.79
CA VAL A 219 1.91 -5.12 6.72
C VAL A 219 1.79 -5.79 5.37
N VAL A 220 1.17 -5.11 4.42
CA VAL A 220 1.23 -5.49 3.02
C VAL A 220 2.20 -4.56 2.30
N LYS A 221 3.17 -5.15 1.60
CA LYS A 221 4.09 -4.42 0.71
C LYS A 221 3.65 -4.58 -0.72
N PHE A 222 3.56 -3.47 -1.43
CA PHE A 222 3.18 -3.43 -2.83
C PHE A 222 3.92 -2.29 -3.55
N ASN A 223 3.92 -2.34 -4.87
CA ASN A 223 4.60 -1.36 -5.69
C ASN A 223 3.58 -0.60 -6.52
N VAL A 224 3.79 0.70 -6.68
CA VAL A 224 2.92 1.60 -7.46
C VAL A 224 3.71 2.33 -8.53
N THR A 225 3.01 2.79 -9.58
CA THR A 225 3.56 3.70 -10.59
C THR A 225 3.69 5.12 -10.02
N GLU A 226 4.42 5.99 -10.72
CA GLU A 226 4.58 7.39 -10.32
C GLU A 226 3.23 8.13 -10.26
N ASP A 227 2.35 7.90 -11.25
CA ASP A 227 1.02 8.53 -11.30
C ASP A 227 0.17 8.19 -10.08
N VAL A 228 0.17 6.91 -9.66
CA VAL A 228 -0.54 6.49 -8.45
C VAL A 228 0.11 7.08 -7.21
N LEU A 229 1.45 7.12 -7.15
CA LEU A 229 2.18 7.65 -5.99
C LEU A 229 1.88 9.14 -5.75
N GLN A 230 1.68 9.94 -6.82
CA GLN A 230 1.38 11.38 -6.69
C GLN A 230 0.04 11.62 -5.96
N ASN A 231 -0.91 10.72 -6.13
CA ASN A 231 -2.25 10.81 -5.53
C ASN A 231 -2.36 10.03 -4.20
N LEU A 232 -1.35 9.23 -3.85
CA LEU A 232 -1.36 8.41 -2.65
C LEU A 232 -0.86 9.21 -1.44
N THR A 233 -1.59 9.16 -0.33
CA THR A 233 -1.25 9.86 0.90
C THR A 233 -1.06 8.90 2.07
N LEU A 234 -0.21 9.32 3.03
CA LEU A 234 -0.10 8.62 4.31
C LEU A 234 -1.44 8.65 5.04
N GLY A 235 -1.86 7.53 5.61
CA GLY A 235 -3.15 7.39 6.27
C GLY A 235 -4.28 6.97 5.34
N GLN A 236 -4.07 6.90 4.03
CA GLN A 236 -5.08 6.45 3.08
C GLN A 236 -5.44 4.97 3.31
N THR A 237 -6.73 4.67 3.22
CA THR A 237 -7.23 3.30 3.37
C THR A 237 -6.99 2.50 2.09
N VAL A 238 -6.57 1.26 2.25
CA VAL A 238 -6.47 0.26 1.20
C VAL A 238 -7.28 -0.97 1.60
N THR A 239 -7.91 -1.62 0.65
CA THR A 239 -8.62 -2.87 0.88
C THR A 239 -7.79 -4.03 0.36
N VAL A 240 -7.52 -5.01 1.22
CA VAL A 240 -6.74 -6.21 0.88
C VAL A 240 -7.68 -7.40 0.86
N GLU A 241 -7.68 -8.13 -0.24
CA GLU A 241 -8.52 -9.32 -0.45
C GLU A 241 -7.68 -10.59 -0.49
N LYS A 242 -8.10 -11.59 0.29
CA LYS A 242 -7.51 -12.92 0.29
C LYS A 242 -8.54 -13.99 0.60
N ASN A 243 -8.65 -15.00 -0.27
CA ASN A 243 -9.55 -16.15 -0.10
C ASN A 243 -11.02 -15.76 0.19
N GLY A 244 -11.52 -14.67 -0.43
CA GLY A 244 -12.89 -14.18 -0.24
C GLY A 244 -13.11 -13.36 1.04
N SER A 245 -12.05 -13.11 1.82
CA SER A 245 -12.09 -12.20 2.97
C SER A 245 -11.42 -10.88 2.63
N SER A 246 -12.01 -9.77 3.10
CA SER A 246 -11.47 -8.42 2.93
C SER A 246 -10.92 -7.91 4.26
N TYR A 247 -9.73 -7.30 4.20
CA TYR A 247 -9.05 -6.69 5.32
C TYR A 247 -8.80 -5.22 5.03
N SER A 248 -9.02 -4.36 6.01
CA SER A 248 -8.70 -2.94 5.89
C SER A 248 -7.24 -2.71 6.23
N GLY A 249 -6.56 -1.95 5.39
CA GLY A 249 -5.20 -1.49 5.63
C GLY A 249 -5.11 0.02 5.58
N THR A 250 -4.08 0.57 6.22
CA THR A 250 -3.76 1.99 6.19
C THR A 250 -2.35 2.18 5.68
N VAL A 251 -2.15 3.05 4.70
CA VAL A 251 -0.82 3.37 4.17
C VAL A 251 0.02 4.03 5.26
N THR A 252 1.10 3.37 5.66
CA THR A 252 1.99 3.82 6.73
C THR A 252 3.35 4.28 6.23
N LYS A 253 3.75 3.83 5.03
CA LYS A 253 5.04 4.22 4.45
C LYS A 253 4.94 4.39 2.95
N LEU A 254 5.39 5.54 2.47
CA LEU A 254 5.54 5.90 1.06
C LEU A 254 7.03 6.16 0.78
N THR A 255 7.59 5.45 -0.17
CA THR A 255 8.99 5.64 -0.57
C THR A 255 9.02 6.35 -1.92
N LYS A 256 9.64 7.54 -1.96
CA LYS A 256 9.84 8.32 -3.21
C LYS A 256 11.09 7.89 -3.99
N LEU A 257 11.76 6.84 -3.56
CA LEU A 257 12.89 6.24 -4.27
C LEU A 257 12.38 5.04 -5.06
N VAL A 258 12.58 5.07 -6.37
CA VAL A 258 12.21 3.97 -7.25
C VAL A 258 13.08 2.74 -6.95
N ASP A 259 12.46 1.58 -6.93
CA ASP A 259 13.18 0.31 -6.89
C ASP A 259 13.81 0.05 -8.29
N PRO A 260 15.16 -0.04 -8.37
CA PRO A 260 15.85 -0.20 -9.65
C PRO A 260 15.52 -1.49 -10.40
N GLN A 261 15.01 -2.51 -9.71
CA GLN A 261 14.68 -3.80 -10.32
C GLN A 261 13.29 -3.79 -10.95
N SER A 262 12.32 -3.19 -10.29
CA SER A 262 10.93 -3.15 -10.75
C SER A 262 10.58 -1.87 -11.52
N GLY A 263 11.34 -0.78 -11.33
CA GLY A 263 11.00 0.54 -11.86
C GLY A 263 9.80 1.19 -11.19
N LEU A 264 9.33 0.65 -10.06
CA LEU A 264 8.16 1.08 -9.34
C LEU A 264 8.52 1.63 -7.95
N PHE A 265 7.58 2.27 -7.30
CA PHE A 265 7.75 2.85 -5.96
C PHE A 265 7.18 1.92 -4.89
N PRO A 266 8.00 1.46 -3.92
CA PRO A 266 7.52 0.59 -2.85
C PRO A 266 6.68 1.37 -1.82
N VAL A 267 5.55 0.76 -1.47
CA VAL A 267 4.58 1.26 -0.49
C VAL A 267 4.30 0.17 0.53
N GLU A 268 4.10 0.57 1.79
CA GLU A 268 3.69 -0.33 2.85
C GLU A 268 2.38 0.16 3.49
N ALA A 269 1.44 -0.74 3.68
CA ALA A 269 0.21 -0.46 4.44
C ALA A 269 0.07 -1.46 5.59
N THR A 270 -0.27 -0.94 6.77
CA THR A 270 -0.52 -1.75 7.96
C THR A 270 -1.95 -2.27 7.93
N LEU A 271 -2.11 -3.57 8.13
CA LEU A 271 -3.39 -4.27 8.09
C LEU A 271 -4.01 -4.37 9.48
N SER A 272 -5.33 -4.24 9.55
CA SER A 272 -6.10 -4.46 10.77
C SER A 272 -6.77 -5.83 10.73
N GLY A 273 -6.70 -6.60 11.84
CA GLY A 273 -7.37 -7.90 11.97
C GLY A 273 -6.89 -8.97 10.99
N ALA A 274 -5.63 -8.87 10.53
CA ALA A 274 -5.07 -9.73 9.50
C ALA A 274 -4.23 -10.90 10.05
N ASP A 275 -4.42 -11.28 11.31
CA ASP A 275 -3.64 -12.33 11.99
C ASP A 275 -3.72 -13.68 11.29
N ALA A 276 -4.85 -13.97 10.64
CA ALA A 276 -5.07 -15.19 9.88
C ALA A 276 -4.28 -15.26 8.55
N LEU A 277 -3.72 -14.15 8.09
CA LEU A 277 -2.92 -14.13 6.86
C LEU A 277 -1.52 -14.71 7.13
N SER A 278 -1.07 -15.60 6.26
CA SER A 278 0.28 -16.16 6.34
C SER A 278 1.31 -15.15 5.81
N ASP A 279 2.43 -15.03 6.51
CA ASP A 279 3.55 -14.22 6.07
C ASP A 279 4.12 -14.76 4.74
N GLY A 280 4.55 -13.85 3.86
CA GLY A 280 4.99 -14.17 2.50
C GLY A 280 3.86 -14.44 1.51
N SER A 281 2.59 -14.44 1.94
CA SER A 281 1.48 -14.71 1.03
C SER A 281 1.18 -13.51 0.13
N SER A 282 0.91 -13.78 -1.17
CA SER A 282 0.40 -12.77 -2.10
C SER A 282 -1.08 -12.51 -1.87
N THR A 283 -1.46 -11.26 -1.96
CA THR A 283 -2.84 -10.76 -1.82
C THR A 283 -3.17 -9.79 -2.93
N LYS A 284 -4.43 -9.72 -3.32
CA LYS A 284 -4.96 -8.64 -4.15
C LYS A 284 -5.29 -7.47 -3.24
N LEU A 285 -4.92 -6.28 -3.65
CA LEU A 285 -5.30 -5.06 -2.94
C LEU A 285 -5.93 -4.07 -3.89
N SER A 286 -6.87 -3.29 -3.38
CA SER A 286 -7.52 -2.21 -4.09
C SER A 286 -7.29 -0.90 -3.33
N LEU A 287 -6.91 0.13 -4.05
CA LEU A 287 -6.74 1.47 -3.51
C LEU A 287 -7.29 2.52 -4.47
N VAL A 288 -7.66 3.68 -3.95
CA VAL A 288 -8.04 4.82 -4.78
C VAL A 288 -6.76 5.41 -5.39
N ALA A 289 -6.66 5.30 -6.71
CA ALA A 289 -5.51 5.77 -7.49
C ALA A 289 -5.64 7.25 -7.87
N ALA A 290 -6.87 7.70 -8.12
CA ALA A 290 -7.18 9.09 -8.41
C ALA A 290 -8.58 9.42 -7.89
N LYS A 291 -8.78 10.67 -7.49
CA LYS A 291 -10.05 11.21 -7.02
C LYS A 291 -10.26 12.61 -7.60
N ALA A 292 -11.48 12.89 -8.05
CA ALA A 292 -11.90 14.24 -8.39
C ALA A 292 -13.15 14.58 -7.58
N ASP A 293 -13.06 15.68 -6.85
CA ASP A 293 -14.20 16.28 -6.14
C ASP A 293 -14.79 17.38 -7.03
N HIS A 294 -16.12 17.52 -7.01
CA HIS A 294 -16.84 18.49 -7.87
C HIS A 294 -16.62 18.27 -9.37
N ALA A 295 -16.49 17.01 -9.78
CA ALA A 295 -16.37 16.64 -11.18
C ALA A 295 -17.73 16.65 -11.88
N LEU A 296 -17.76 17.06 -13.15
CA LEU A 296 -18.93 16.90 -14.01
C LEU A 296 -18.99 15.46 -14.50
N LEU A 297 -19.99 14.69 -14.05
CA LEU A 297 -20.11 13.27 -14.27
C LEU A 297 -21.12 12.96 -15.36
N VAL A 298 -20.71 12.14 -16.32
CA VAL A 298 -21.56 11.63 -17.42
C VAL A 298 -21.56 10.10 -17.37
N PRO A 299 -22.73 9.44 -17.47
CA PRO A 299 -22.80 7.98 -17.47
C PRO A 299 -21.93 7.38 -18.60
N VAL A 300 -21.32 6.23 -18.31
CA VAL A 300 -20.47 5.50 -19.29
C VAL A 300 -21.24 5.21 -20.59
N ASP A 301 -22.52 4.88 -20.47
CA ASP A 301 -23.40 4.55 -21.61
C ASP A 301 -23.71 5.73 -22.52
N ALA A 302 -23.45 6.97 -22.07
CA ALA A 302 -23.68 8.19 -22.86
C ALA A 302 -22.43 8.66 -23.61
N VAL A 303 -21.26 8.02 -23.38
CA VAL A 303 -19.98 8.41 -24.00
C VAL A 303 -19.64 7.50 -25.17
N TYR A 304 -19.48 8.08 -26.35
CA TYR A 304 -19.13 7.39 -27.58
C TYR A 304 -17.72 7.76 -28.03
N TYR A 305 -17.16 6.97 -28.94
CA TYR A 305 -15.80 7.18 -29.45
C TYR A 305 -15.78 7.25 -30.99
N SER A 306 -15.10 8.23 -31.53
CA SER A 306 -14.83 8.33 -32.96
C SER A 306 -13.37 8.62 -33.21
N GLY A 307 -12.67 7.69 -33.85
CA GLY A 307 -11.23 7.82 -34.10
C GLY A 307 -10.38 7.96 -32.82
N GLY A 308 -10.86 7.42 -31.68
CA GLY A 308 -10.19 7.52 -30.38
C GLY A 308 -10.57 8.75 -29.55
N ASN A 309 -11.35 9.69 -30.11
CA ASN A 309 -11.81 10.88 -29.40
C ASN A 309 -13.19 10.61 -28.77
N PRO A 310 -13.37 10.86 -27.47
CA PRO A 310 -14.67 10.73 -26.81
C PRO A 310 -15.60 11.86 -27.19
N TYR A 311 -16.89 11.54 -27.35
CA TYR A 311 -17.94 12.51 -27.59
C TYR A 311 -19.26 12.05 -26.97
N VAL A 312 -20.17 12.98 -26.77
CA VAL A 312 -21.56 12.72 -26.38
C VAL A 312 -22.51 13.28 -27.45
N TYR A 313 -23.76 12.80 -27.41
CA TYR A 313 -24.83 13.47 -28.15
C TYR A 313 -25.63 14.34 -27.20
N THR A 314 -25.66 15.64 -27.42
CA THR A 314 -26.55 16.57 -26.73
C THR A 314 -27.86 16.69 -27.49
N TYR A 315 -28.98 16.84 -26.77
CA TYR A 315 -30.31 17.02 -27.32
C TYR A 315 -30.73 18.48 -27.28
N GLU A 316 -31.17 19.02 -28.40
CA GLU A 316 -31.71 20.36 -28.48
C GLU A 316 -32.84 20.42 -29.57
N ASN A 317 -34.07 20.82 -29.15
CA ASN A 317 -35.21 21.05 -30.05
C ASN A 317 -35.54 19.89 -31.01
N GLY A 318 -35.51 18.64 -30.52
CA GLY A 318 -35.82 17.45 -31.32
C GLY A 318 -34.63 16.87 -32.12
N LEU A 319 -33.49 17.52 -32.09
CA LEU A 319 -32.29 17.13 -32.81
C LEU A 319 -31.18 16.74 -31.85
N VAL A 320 -30.35 15.80 -32.24
CA VAL A 320 -29.13 15.48 -31.52
C VAL A 320 -27.91 16.08 -32.19
N LYS A 321 -26.98 16.60 -31.39
CA LYS A 321 -25.75 17.21 -31.85
C LYS A 321 -24.57 16.48 -31.21
N ARG A 322 -23.57 16.14 -32.03
CA ARG A 322 -22.34 15.56 -31.54
C ARG A 322 -21.45 16.63 -30.92
N VAL A 323 -21.08 16.43 -29.66
CA VAL A 323 -20.16 17.30 -28.91
C VAL A 323 -18.96 16.48 -28.48
N PHE A 324 -17.78 16.84 -28.94
CA PHE A 324 -16.53 16.23 -28.48
C PHE A 324 -16.22 16.73 -27.07
N ILE A 325 -15.83 15.79 -26.19
CA ILE A 325 -15.52 16.08 -24.81
C ILE A 325 -14.09 15.66 -24.48
N THR A 326 -13.56 16.21 -23.42
CA THR A 326 -12.33 15.72 -22.81
C THR A 326 -12.70 15.01 -21.50
N THR A 327 -12.31 13.75 -21.39
CA THR A 327 -12.60 12.96 -20.19
C THR A 327 -11.38 12.93 -19.26
N GLY A 328 -11.63 13.01 -17.96
CA GLY A 328 -10.67 12.79 -16.89
C GLY A 328 -10.68 11.34 -16.39
N ILE A 329 -10.80 11.16 -15.09
CA ILE A 329 -10.89 9.83 -14.47
C ILE A 329 -12.27 9.20 -14.73
N SER A 330 -12.33 7.87 -14.58
CA SER A 330 -13.58 7.11 -14.74
C SER A 330 -13.67 6.00 -13.70
N ASP A 331 -14.89 5.66 -13.37
CA ASP A 331 -15.23 4.44 -12.64
C ASP A 331 -16.10 3.50 -13.49
N ASP A 332 -16.75 2.52 -12.90
CA ASP A 332 -17.62 1.56 -13.59
C ASP A 332 -18.95 2.16 -14.09
N GLN A 333 -19.33 3.37 -13.65
CA GLN A 333 -20.62 3.98 -13.93
C GLN A 333 -20.52 5.33 -14.64
N TYR A 334 -19.46 6.11 -14.37
CA TYR A 334 -19.32 7.48 -14.83
C TYR A 334 -17.94 7.79 -15.39
N TYR A 335 -17.92 8.76 -16.34
CA TYR A 335 -16.75 9.50 -16.75
C TYR A 335 -16.79 10.90 -16.15
N GLU A 336 -15.65 11.37 -15.66
CA GLU A 336 -15.43 12.79 -15.44
C GLU A 336 -15.27 13.48 -16.79
N VAL A 337 -15.99 14.59 -17.01
CA VAL A 337 -15.82 15.47 -18.17
C VAL A 337 -15.12 16.74 -17.70
N THR A 338 -13.91 16.97 -18.24
CA THR A 338 -13.08 18.12 -17.89
C THR A 338 -13.23 19.29 -18.85
N ASP A 339 -13.74 19.03 -20.07
CA ASP A 339 -14.00 20.06 -21.09
C ASP A 339 -15.03 19.56 -22.11
N GLY A 340 -15.78 20.49 -22.72
CA GLY A 340 -16.73 20.22 -23.78
C GLY A 340 -18.21 20.27 -23.38
N LEU A 341 -18.53 20.29 -22.08
CA LEU A 341 -19.90 20.45 -21.54
C LEU A 341 -19.91 21.52 -20.45
N ASP A 342 -21.04 22.21 -20.29
CA ASP A 342 -21.24 23.18 -19.22
C ASP A 342 -22.14 22.65 -18.06
N GLY A 343 -22.66 21.44 -18.21
CA GLY A 343 -23.48 20.75 -17.21
C GLY A 343 -24.97 21.02 -17.29
N THR A 344 -25.41 21.88 -18.19
CA THR A 344 -26.83 22.20 -18.38
C THR A 344 -27.47 21.43 -19.53
N GLU A 345 -26.64 20.80 -20.37
CA GLU A 345 -27.08 20.08 -21.55
C GLU A 345 -27.82 18.78 -21.22
N GLN A 346 -28.83 18.49 -22.00
CA GLN A 346 -29.47 17.19 -22.03
C GLN A 346 -28.65 16.25 -22.92
N ILE A 347 -28.22 15.13 -22.36
CA ILE A 347 -27.33 14.17 -22.99
C ILE A 347 -28.12 12.89 -23.31
N VAL A 348 -27.92 12.33 -24.48
CA VAL A 348 -28.50 11.04 -24.85
C VAL A 348 -27.80 9.93 -24.09
N ASN A 349 -28.58 9.19 -23.28
CA ASN A 349 -28.12 8.06 -22.45
C ASN A 349 -28.72 6.73 -22.96
N SER A 350 -28.67 6.51 -24.27
CA SER A 350 -29.09 5.22 -24.84
C SER A 350 -28.33 4.97 -26.13
N TRP A 351 -27.74 3.76 -26.22
CA TRP A 351 -27.03 3.37 -27.43
C TRP A 351 -27.99 2.89 -28.50
N THR A 352 -27.88 3.45 -29.71
CA THR A 352 -28.52 2.95 -30.93
C THR A 352 -27.69 3.28 -32.17
N ASP A 353 -27.63 2.36 -33.11
CA ASP A 353 -26.88 2.50 -34.35
C ASP A 353 -27.49 3.60 -35.32
N ASP A 354 -28.68 4.08 -35.02
CA ASP A 354 -29.43 5.00 -35.86
C ASP A 354 -29.23 6.48 -35.53
N ILE A 355 -28.42 6.79 -34.47
CA ILE A 355 -28.12 8.16 -34.08
C ILE A 355 -26.85 8.65 -34.79
N TYR A 356 -26.97 9.81 -35.44
CA TYR A 356 -25.88 10.54 -36.07
C TYR A 356 -26.04 12.06 -35.85
N ASP A 357 -25.02 12.81 -36.09
CA ASP A 357 -25.02 14.25 -35.90
C ASP A 357 -26.13 14.94 -36.73
N GLY A 358 -27.04 15.62 -36.04
CA GLY A 358 -28.22 16.25 -36.66
C GLY A 358 -29.42 15.31 -36.85
N ALA A 359 -29.41 14.11 -36.34
CA ALA A 359 -30.56 13.20 -36.38
C ALA A 359 -31.73 13.71 -35.54
N GLU A 360 -32.96 13.56 -36.07
CA GLU A 360 -34.19 13.73 -35.30
C GLU A 360 -34.42 12.49 -34.42
N VAL A 361 -34.74 12.71 -33.15
CA VAL A 361 -34.96 11.63 -32.18
C VAL A 361 -36.27 11.83 -31.42
N ARG A 362 -36.82 10.73 -30.90
CA ARG A 362 -37.98 10.73 -30.05
C ARG A 362 -37.54 10.40 -28.61
N ILE A 363 -37.93 11.25 -27.66
CA ILE A 363 -37.62 11.03 -26.25
C ILE A 363 -38.57 9.95 -25.69
N VAL A 364 -37.98 8.99 -25.00
CA VAL A 364 -38.73 7.97 -24.25
C VAL A 364 -38.22 7.94 -22.80
N ASP A 365 -39.12 7.60 -21.89
CA ASP A 365 -38.75 7.33 -20.50
C ASP A 365 -38.05 5.96 -20.37
N ALA A 366 -37.55 5.64 -19.17
CA ALA A 366 -36.91 4.35 -18.87
C ALA A 366 -37.82 3.12 -19.11
N ASN A 367 -39.14 3.32 -19.29
CA ASN A 367 -40.11 2.28 -19.59
C ASN A 367 -40.46 2.22 -21.07
N GLY A 368 -39.85 3.05 -21.92
CA GLY A 368 -40.10 3.11 -23.35
C GLY A 368 -41.35 3.88 -23.77
N GLN A 369 -41.99 4.62 -22.86
CA GLN A 369 -43.12 5.47 -23.16
C GLN A 369 -42.67 6.85 -23.66
N THR A 370 -43.30 7.38 -24.71
CA THR A 370 -42.97 8.70 -25.26
C THR A 370 -43.33 9.77 -24.24
N THR A 371 -42.40 10.59 -23.87
CA THR A 371 -42.62 11.83 -23.12
C THR A 371 -42.87 12.92 -24.14
N GLU A 372 -44.11 13.40 -24.29
CA GLU A 372 -44.41 14.60 -25.10
C GLU A 372 -43.78 15.81 -24.39
N ASP A 373 -43.09 16.66 -25.19
CA ASP A 373 -42.55 17.93 -24.71
C ASP A 373 -43.70 18.81 -24.17
N ALA A 374 -43.64 19.19 -22.91
CA ALA A 374 -44.61 20.08 -22.26
C ALA A 374 -44.38 21.56 -22.63
N SER A 375 -44.26 21.86 -23.93
CA SER A 375 -44.01 23.25 -24.40
C SER A 375 -44.90 23.71 -25.56
N THR A 376 -46.14 23.20 -25.68
CA THR A 376 -47.13 23.84 -26.59
C THR A 376 -48.55 23.61 -26.08
N GLY A 377 -49.11 24.55 -25.33
CA GLY A 377 -50.48 24.43 -24.85
C GLY A 377 -50.94 25.53 -23.90
N ALA A 378 -50.65 26.78 -24.22
CA ALA A 378 -51.39 27.89 -23.63
C ALA A 378 -52.38 28.42 -24.70
N GLU A 379 -53.40 27.63 -25.05
CA GLU A 379 -54.57 28.15 -25.72
C GLU A 379 -55.54 28.73 -24.69
N THR A 380 -55.77 30.03 -24.87
CA THR A 380 -56.73 30.89 -24.23
C THR A 380 -58.14 30.33 -24.34
N GLU A 381 -58.74 29.86 -23.24
CA GLU A 381 -60.18 29.76 -23.12
C GLU A 381 -60.77 31.16 -22.86
N GLU A 382 -61.31 31.77 -23.88
CA GLU A 382 -62.25 32.89 -23.77
C GLU A 382 -63.57 32.39 -23.20
N THR A 383 -63.87 32.73 -21.97
CA THR A 383 -65.16 32.59 -21.35
C THR A 383 -66.16 33.55 -21.99
N HIS A 384 -67.10 33.00 -22.77
CA HIS A 384 -68.31 33.72 -23.18
C HIS A 384 -69.34 33.56 -22.04
N ALA A 385 -69.59 34.67 -21.32
CA ALA A 385 -70.72 34.81 -20.42
C ALA A 385 -71.91 35.35 -21.22
N ALA A 386 -72.96 34.68 -21.22
CA ALA A 386 -74.29 35.20 -21.62
C ALA A 386 -75.33 34.71 -20.63
N ASP A 387 -76.03 35.73 -20.06
CA ASP A 387 -77.30 35.78 -19.34
C ASP A 387 -77.49 34.96 -18.06
#